data_8c21c9c86f259bd39a7987e5f073866b
#
_entry.id   8c21c9c86f259bd39a7987e5f073866b
#
_cell.length_a   1.000
_cell.length_b   1.000
_cell.length_c   1.000
_cell.angle_alpha   90.00
_cell.angle_beta   90.00
_cell.angle_gamma   90.00
#
_symmetry.space_group_name_H-M   'P 1'
#
loop_
_entity.id
_entity.type
_entity.pdbx_description
1 polymer ?
#
loop_
_entity_poly.entity_id
_entity_poly.type
_entity_poly.pdbx_seq_one_letter_code
_entity_poly.pdbx_strand_id
1 'polypeptide(L)'
;RSVYAILLDSSILLHKYCTNLYFHQKCTRVFPQSYIDQFNIDELEQQILQGCRINGINAYVECVGRHAQSDKANKVALVHEDTQGNIHKITYAQLDKLSGKMANLLTSLGVEKGDRVSTMLPRTPTLLAVIVGTWRIGAVYQPLFTAFGVEAIEYRLEKAATKVVFTDSHNREKFNDINPLPNMVMVGSEQAAKQYGDWHFDSLMAGQSEDFEPVMLTGEDPFLQMFTSGTVGKSKGVAVPLKALTAFYLYMVHAVGLSDNDRFWNMADPGWAYGLYYAITGPLLVGATTHFNESGFDAKHTLDFIKNHKITNLASSPTAFRMMKSSGVFDNKADELPLLTRISSAGETLNTEVVTWINDHLGASILDHYGQTELGMACCCHHKLTHDQPIGSMGMPLPGYRLAVLDENFNELGA
;
A
#
# COMPACT_ATOMS: atom_id res chain seq x y z
N ARG A 1 4.79 -0.30 -32.59
CA ARG A 1 3.32 -0.10 -32.52
C ARG A 1 2.90 -0.34 -31.08
N SER A 2 2.61 0.69 -30.36
CA SER A 2 2.20 0.56 -28.96
C SER A 2 1.40 1.78 -28.56
N VAL A 3 0.15 1.61 -28.25
CA VAL A 3 -0.64 2.64 -27.61
C VAL A 3 -1.64 2.01 -26.68
N TYR A 4 -1.75 2.51 -25.47
CA TYR A 4 -2.64 2.01 -24.43
C TYR A 4 -3.38 3.15 -23.77
N ALA A 5 -4.65 2.96 -23.50
CA ALA A 5 -5.40 3.78 -22.58
C ALA A 5 -6.22 2.89 -21.66
N ILE A 6 -6.27 3.24 -20.42
CA ILE A 6 -7.20 2.68 -19.44
C ILE A 6 -8.31 3.70 -19.29
N LEU A 7 -9.53 3.32 -19.63
CA LEU A 7 -10.69 4.15 -19.46
C LEU A 7 -11.40 3.74 -18.16
N LEU A 8 -11.40 4.64 -17.21
CA LEU A 8 -12.40 4.66 -16.16
C LEU A 8 -13.63 5.36 -16.71
N ASP A 9 -14.81 4.88 -16.39
CA ASP A 9 -16.05 5.50 -16.85
C ASP A 9 -16.03 6.98 -16.50
N SER A 10 -16.12 7.82 -17.56
CA SER A 10 -16.16 9.28 -17.58
C SER A 10 -15.13 10.05 -16.75
N SER A 11 -13.93 10.32 -17.28
CA SER A 11 -13.19 11.59 -17.15
C SER A 11 -11.66 11.57 -17.00
N ILE A 12 -10.94 10.46 -17.09
CA ILE A 12 -9.46 10.49 -17.00
C ILE A 12 -8.82 9.75 -18.18
N LEU A 13 -8.25 10.54 -19.11
CA LEU A 13 -7.38 10.04 -20.18
C LEU A 13 -5.94 10.01 -19.64
N LEU A 14 -5.35 8.84 -19.51
CA LEU A 14 -3.92 8.68 -19.18
C LEU A 14 -3.14 8.22 -20.40
N HIS A 15 -2.16 9.03 -20.75
CA HIS A 15 -1.30 8.88 -21.91
C HIS A 15 0.05 8.27 -21.59
N LYS A 16 0.44 7.28 -22.39
CA LYS A 16 1.80 6.79 -22.70
C LYS A 16 2.57 5.94 -21.69
N TYR A 17 3.07 4.86 -22.27
CA TYR A 17 4.15 3.91 -21.99
C TYR A 17 3.76 2.57 -21.36
N CYS A 18 3.40 1.64 -22.20
CA CYS A 18 3.74 0.22 -22.01
C CYS A 18 4.20 -0.35 -23.36
N THR A 19 5.48 -0.61 -23.50
CA THR A 19 6.03 -1.39 -24.58
C THR A 19 5.90 -2.87 -24.25
N ASN A 20 5.26 -3.65 -25.13
CA ASN A 20 5.09 -5.11 -25.08
C ASN A 20 4.05 -5.67 -24.10
N LEU A 21 2.78 -5.35 -24.32
CA LEU A 21 1.68 -6.17 -23.81
C LEU A 21 1.29 -7.20 -24.89
N TYR A 22 1.50 -8.49 -24.59
CA TYR A 22 0.96 -9.57 -25.41
C TYR A 22 -0.47 -9.88 -24.94
N PHE A 23 -1.46 -9.45 -25.73
CA PHE A 23 -2.82 -9.96 -25.58
C PHE A 23 -2.96 -11.26 -26.38
N HIS A 24 -3.17 -12.37 -25.67
CA HIS A 24 -3.55 -13.62 -26.33
C HIS A 24 -5.06 -13.60 -26.59
N GLN A 25 -5.44 -13.86 -27.83
CA GLN A 25 -6.80 -13.85 -28.38
C GLN A 25 -7.81 -14.85 -27.75
N LYS A 26 -7.46 -15.57 -26.68
CA LYS A 26 -8.33 -16.53 -25.99
C LYS A 26 -8.22 -16.42 -24.48
N CYS A 27 -8.45 -15.25 -23.92
CA CYS A 27 -8.68 -15.18 -22.49
C CYS A 27 -10.14 -15.57 -22.22
N THR A 28 -10.37 -16.77 -21.74
CA THR A 28 -11.67 -17.16 -21.19
C THR A 28 -12.00 -16.19 -20.05
N ARG A 29 -13.17 -15.58 -20.10
CA ARG A 29 -13.61 -14.57 -19.11
C ARG A 29 -13.54 -15.16 -17.71
N VAL A 30 -12.84 -14.49 -16.83
CA VAL A 30 -12.57 -14.92 -15.46
C VAL A 30 -13.79 -14.79 -14.58
N PHE A 31 -14.53 -13.70 -14.74
CA PHE A 31 -15.80 -13.49 -14.07
C PHE A 31 -16.95 -13.99 -14.94
N PRO A 32 -17.96 -14.65 -14.36
CA PRO A 32 -19.18 -14.94 -15.09
C PRO A 32 -19.71 -13.65 -15.73
N GLN A 33 -20.18 -13.72 -16.98
CA GLN A 33 -20.71 -12.54 -17.67
C GLN A 33 -21.79 -11.86 -16.83
N SER A 34 -22.65 -12.66 -16.17
CA SER A 34 -23.67 -12.16 -15.27
C SER A 34 -23.14 -11.31 -14.12
N TYR A 35 -21.93 -11.63 -13.59
CA TYR A 35 -21.31 -10.82 -12.54
C TYR A 35 -20.82 -9.48 -13.09
N ILE A 36 -20.23 -9.49 -14.28
CA ILE A 36 -19.73 -8.25 -14.92
C ILE A 36 -20.92 -7.36 -15.29
N ASP A 37 -21.97 -7.94 -15.89
CA ASP A 37 -23.15 -7.20 -16.35
C ASP A 37 -23.97 -6.61 -15.18
N GLN A 38 -23.89 -7.23 -14.00
CA GLN A 38 -24.59 -6.80 -12.78
C GLN A 38 -23.68 -6.03 -11.82
N PHE A 39 -22.38 -5.89 -12.13
CA PHE A 39 -21.45 -5.21 -11.24
C PHE A 39 -21.85 -3.73 -11.08
N ASN A 40 -22.14 -3.36 -9.84
CA ASN A 40 -22.47 -2.00 -9.45
C ASN A 40 -21.56 -1.57 -8.30
N ILE A 41 -20.73 -0.56 -8.56
CA ILE A 41 -19.75 -0.07 -7.58
C ILE A 41 -20.43 0.58 -6.37
N ASP A 42 -21.55 1.22 -6.56
CA ASP A 42 -22.29 1.89 -5.46
C ASP A 42 -22.92 0.85 -4.52
N GLU A 43 -23.42 -0.25 -5.06
CA GLU A 43 -23.92 -1.38 -4.24
C GLU A 43 -22.78 -2.07 -3.48
N LEU A 44 -21.63 -2.25 -4.13
CA LEU A 44 -20.47 -2.80 -3.47
C LEU A 44 -20.02 -1.89 -2.32
N GLU A 45 -19.92 -0.59 -2.53
CA GLU A 45 -19.55 0.37 -1.49
C GLU A 45 -20.45 0.28 -0.27
N GLN A 46 -21.77 0.21 -0.48
CA GLN A 46 -22.75 0.03 0.62
C GLN A 46 -22.56 -1.27 1.39
N GLN A 47 -22.03 -2.30 0.76
CA GLN A 47 -21.75 -3.59 1.41
C GLN A 47 -20.44 -3.61 2.18
N ILE A 48 -19.40 -2.93 1.69
CA ILE A 48 -18.04 -3.07 2.18
C ILE A 48 -17.57 -1.90 3.06
N LEU A 49 -18.18 -0.72 2.95
CA LEU A 49 -17.83 0.47 3.72
C LEU A 49 -18.88 0.76 4.78
N GLN A 50 -18.43 1.26 5.92
CA GLN A 50 -19.33 1.76 6.97
C GLN A 50 -19.81 3.18 6.64
N GLY A 51 -18.92 4.02 6.11
CA GLY A 51 -19.21 5.37 5.68
C GLY A 51 -19.81 5.42 4.28
N CYS A 52 -20.26 6.61 3.91
CA CYS A 52 -20.77 6.90 2.58
C CYS A 52 -19.95 8.04 1.97
N ARG A 53 -19.52 7.89 0.74
CA ARG A 53 -18.72 8.91 0.04
C ARG A 53 -19.43 10.27 -0.14
N ILE A 54 -20.76 10.31 0.03
CA ILE A 54 -21.56 11.54 -0.04
C ILE A 54 -21.76 12.14 1.35
N ASN A 55 -22.12 11.31 2.33
CA ASN A 55 -22.57 11.76 3.65
C ASN A 55 -21.49 11.69 4.73
N GLY A 56 -20.35 11.15 4.43
CA GLY A 56 -19.21 11.07 5.33
C GLY A 56 -18.51 9.72 5.29
N ILE A 57 -17.20 9.77 5.02
CA ILE A 57 -16.29 8.63 5.00
C ILE A 57 -14.96 9.06 5.64
N ASN A 58 -14.27 8.13 6.28
CA ASN A 58 -12.91 8.35 6.81
C ASN A 58 -12.09 7.08 6.71
N ALA A 59 -10.86 7.16 6.19
CA ALA A 59 -10.01 5.99 6.00
C ALA A 59 -9.69 5.25 7.30
N TYR A 60 -9.52 5.96 8.44
CA TYR A 60 -9.39 5.32 9.76
C TYR A 60 -10.64 4.51 10.10
N VAL A 61 -11.83 5.07 9.90
CA VAL A 61 -13.10 4.36 10.19
C VAL A 61 -13.16 3.07 9.40
N GLU A 62 -12.85 3.12 8.11
CA GLU A 62 -12.94 1.97 7.20
C GLU A 62 -11.85 0.93 7.43
N CYS A 63 -10.64 1.36 7.78
CA CYS A 63 -9.49 0.45 7.92
C CYS A 63 -9.28 -0.05 9.35
N VAL A 64 -9.73 0.68 10.38
CA VAL A 64 -9.45 0.36 11.78
C VAL A 64 -10.69 0.45 12.65
N GLY A 65 -11.36 1.60 12.68
CA GLY A 65 -12.43 1.90 13.65
C GLY A 65 -13.56 0.87 13.64
N ARG A 66 -14.12 0.54 12.46
CA ARG A 66 -15.19 -0.45 12.34
C ARG A 66 -14.76 -1.87 12.79
N HIS A 67 -13.49 -2.24 12.59
CA HIS A 67 -12.97 -3.52 13.02
C HIS A 67 -12.73 -3.55 14.53
N ALA A 68 -12.24 -2.43 15.10
CA ALA A 68 -12.05 -2.28 16.52
C ALA A 68 -13.37 -2.33 17.32
N GLN A 69 -14.49 -1.99 16.67
CA GLN A 69 -15.83 -1.99 17.24
C GLN A 69 -16.63 -3.27 16.92
N SER A 70 -16.00 -4.26 16.30
CA SER A 70 -16.63 -5.53 15.92
C SER A 70 -16.03 -6.71 16.65
N ASP A 71 -16.42 -7.92 16.26
CA ASP A 71 -15.80 -9.18 16.68
C ASP A 71 -14.31 -9.29 16.32
N LYS A 72 -13.82 -8.44 15.42
CA LYS A 72 -12.41 -8.35 15.04
C LYS A 72 -11.57 -7.48 16.01
N ALA A 73 -12.14 -6.88 17.06
CA ALA A 73 -11.42 -6.00 17.98
C ALA A 73 -10.11 -6.62 18.52
N ASN A 74 -10.15 -7.89 18.88
CA ASN A 74 -8.98 -8.63 19.39
C ASN A 74 -8.16 -9.33 18.29
N LYS A 75 -8.56 -9.24 17.03
CA LYS A 75 -7.77 -9.75 15.91
C LYS A 75 -6.50 -8.90 15.73
N VAL A 76 -5.38 -9.57 15.48
CA VAL A 76 -4.11 -8.89 15.19
C VAL A 76 -4.22 -8.16 13.85
N ALA A 77 -4.07 -6.85 13.87
CA ALA A 77 -3.99 -6.00 12.69
C ALA A 77 -2.57 -5.97 12.11
N LEU A 78 -1.56 -5.90 12.97
CA LEU A 78 -0.15 -5.88 12.61
C LEU A 78 0.66 -6.90 13.40
N VAL A 79 1.48 -7.68 12.68
CA VAL A 79 2.63 -8.40 13.23
C VAL A 79 3.89 -7.68 12.76
N HIS A 80 4.73 -7.26 13.67
CA HIS A 80 5.97 -6.55 13.39
C HIS A 80 7.15 -7.35 13.97
N GLU A 81 8.18 -7.57 13.16
CA GLU A 81 9.47 -8.09 13.60
C GLU A 81 10.49 -6.96 13.51
N ASP A 82 11.11 -6.63 14.64
CA ASP A 82 12.13 -5.58 14.73
C ASP A 82 13.50 -6.07 14.22
N THR A 83 14.48 -5.17 14.14
CA THR A 83 15.84 -5.47 13.67
C THR A 83 16.59 -6.47 14.56
N GLN A 84 16.08 -6.79 15.75
CA GLN A 84 16.65 -7.76 16.71
C GLN A 84 15.92 -9.10 16.66
N GLY A 85 14.87 -9.23 15.84
CA GLY A 85 14.04 -10.43 15.72
C GLY A 85 12.95 -10.53 16.79
N ASN A 86 12.69 -9.48 17.57
CA ASN A 86 11.56 -9.49 18.50
C ASN A 86 10.25 -9.28 17.73
N ILE A 87 9.21 -10.04 18.16
CA ILE A 87 7.91 -10.00 17.50
C ILE A 87 6.92 -9.21 18.35
N HIS A 88 6.38 -8.16 17.76
CA HIS A 88 5.36 -7.31 18.35
C HIS A 88 4.03 -7.52 17.60
N LYS A 89 2.94 -7.58 18.33
CA LYS A 89 1.59 -7.75 17.76
C LYS A 89 0.68 -6.65 18.27
N ILE A 90 -0.05 -6.05 17.35
CA ILE A 90 -1.02 -4.99 17.65
C ILE A 90 -2.39 -5.45 17.14
N THR A 91 -3.38 -5.48 18.00
CA THR A 91 -4.76 -5.78 17.62
C THR A 91 -5.45 -4.54 17.05
N TYR A 92 -6.61 -4.73 16.39
CA TYR A 92 -7.41 -3.60 15.91
C TYR A 92 -7.80 -2.65 17.03
N ALA A 93 -8.21 -3.17 18.20
CA ALA A 93 -8.52 -2.35 19.37
C ALA A 93 -7.30 -1.56 19.89
N GLN A 94 -6.11 -2.15 19.87
CA GLN A 94 -4.88 -1.43 20.25
C GLN A 94 -4.49 -0.37 19.22
N LEU A 95 -4.66 -0.67 17.94
CA LEU A 95 -4.38 0.28 16.86
C LEU A 95 -5.35 1.46 16.88
N ASP A 96 -6.61 1.21 17.21
CA ASP A 96 -7.61 2.25 17.43
C ASP A 96 -7.18 3.24 18.51
N LYS A 97 -6.79 2.74 19.69
CA LYS A 97 -6.28 3.57 20.79
C LYS A 97 -5.01 4.35 20.43
N LEU A 98 -4.06 3.70 19.76
CA LEU A 98 -2.85 4.36 19.27
C LEU A 98 -3.18 5.47 18.28
N SER A 99 -4.14 5.24 17.39
CA SER A 99 -4.57 6.26 16.43
C SER A 99 -5.25 7.45 17.09
N GLY A 100 -6.00 7.23 18.17
CA GLY A 100 -6.59 8.30 18.97
C GLY A 100 -5.54 9.20 19.61
N LYS A 101 -4.54 8.60 20.27
CA LYS A 101 -3.38 9.34 20.81
C LYS A 101 -2.65 10.13 19.73
N MET A 102 -2.41 9.51 18.58
CA MET A 102 -1.75 10.16 17.44
C MET A 102 -2.58 11.31 16.89
N ALA A 103 -3.89 11.16 16.78
CA ALA A 103 -4.80 12.20 16.33
C ALA A 103 -4.75 13.44 17.26
N ASN A 104 -4.78 13.21 18.58
CA ASN A 104 -4.65 14.27 19.57
C ASN A 104 -3.26 14.95 19.50
N LEU A 105 -2.17 14.15 19.32
CA LEU A 105 -0.83 14.70 19.13
C LEU A 105 -0.77 15.60 17.89
N LEU A 106 -1.23 15.11 16.73
CA LEU A 106 -1.24 15.88 15.49
C LEU A 106 -2.03 17.18 15.63
N THR A 107 -3.20 17.13 16.28
CA THR A 107 -4.02 18.32 16.57
C THR A 107 -3.27 19.29 17.47
N SER A 108 -2.54 18.83 18.48
CA SER A 108 -1.73 19.69 19.36
C SER A 108 -0.56 20.37 18.62
N LEU A 109 -0.08 19.77 17.54
CA LEU A 109 0.91 20.36 16.61
C LEU A 109 0.26 21.27 15.55
N GLY A 110 -1.04 21.54 15.66
CA GLY A 110 -1.79 22.40 14.78
C GLY A 110 -2.12 21.80 13.43
N VAL A 111 -2.08 20.47 13.27
CA VAL A 111 -2.52 19.80 12.04
C VAL A 111 -4.04 19.81 11.95
N GLU A 112 -4.54 20.21 10.81
CA GLU A 112 -5.97 20.32 10.52
C GLU A 112 -6.36 19.42 9.33
N LYS A 113 -7.67 19.29 9.10
CA LYS A 113 -8.22 18.60 7.92
C LYS A 113 -7.53 19.10 6.64
N GLY A 114 -7.07 18.16 5.81
CA GLY A 114 -6.44 18.43 4.52
C GLY A 114 -4.96 18.84 4.60
N ASP A 115 -4.38 19.05 5.79
CA ASP A 115 -2.94 19.25 5.95
C ASP A 115 -2.17 17.94 5.61
N ARG A 116 -0.89 18.10 5.20
CA ARG A 116 -0.03 16.94 4.90
C ARG A 116 0.86 16.62 6.07
N VAL A 117 0.84 15.34 6.44
CA VAL A 117 1.73 14.75 7.44
C VAL A 117 2.60 13.72 6.74
N SER A 118 3.91 13.84 6.91
CA SER A 118 4.89 12.96 6.27
C SER A 118 5.65 12.12 7.30
N THR A 119 6.10 10.95 6.85
CA THR A 119 7.07 10.16 7.61
C THR A 119 8.27 9.77 6.75
N MET A 120 9.44 9.77 7.36
CA MET A 120 10.63 9.08 6.87
C MET A 120 11.08 8.11 7.97
N LEU A 121 10.36 6.99 8.07
CA LEU A 121 10.53 5.97 9.10
C LEU A 121 10.61 4.58 8.46
N PRO A 122 11.31 3.64 9.08
CA PRO A 122 11.23 2.22 8.72
C PRO A 122 9.82 1.66 9.01
N ARG A 123 9.59 0.42 8.58
CA ARG A 123 8.30 -0.29 8.76
C ARG A 123 8.10 -0.68 10.22
N THR A 124 7.61 0.24 11.02
CA THR A 124 7.41 0.11 12.47
C THR A 124 5.95 0.31 12.87
N PRO A 125 5.56 -0.10 14.08
CA PRO A 125 4.26 0.25 14.64
C PRO A 125 4.00 1.76 14.70
N THR A 126 5.02 2.56 14.95
CA THR A 126 4.94 4.03 14.96
C THR A 126 4.56 4.58 13.58
N LEU A 127 5.18 4.06 12.51
CA LEU A 127 4.78 4.42 11.13
C LEU A 127 3.28 4.19 10.93
N LEU A 128 2.78 3.01 11.30
CA LEU A 128 1.37 2.68 11.16
C LEU A 128 0.46 3.59 11.99
N ALA A 129 0.85 3.90 13.23
CA ALA A 129 0.10 4.82 14.08
C ALA A 129 0.02 6.22 13.50
N VAL A 130 1.12 6.76 12.93
CA VAL A 130 1.11 8.07 12.25
C VAL A 130 0.18 8.06 11.06
N ILE A 131 0.22 7.02 10.21
CA ILE A 131 -0.65 6.88 9.04
C ILE A 131 -2.12 6.93 9.47
N VAL A 132 -2.51 6.06 10.41
CA VAL A 132 -3.91 5.91 10.82
C VAL A 132 -4.40 7.12 11.61
N GLY A 133 -3.57 7.73 12.46
CA GLY A 133 -3.90 8.96 13.17
C GLY A 133 -4.08 10.15 12.23
N THR A 134 -3.25 10.24 11.18
CA THR A 134 -3.41 11.24 10.12
C THR A 134 -4.76 11.12 9.40
N TRP A 135 -5.17 9.89 9.07
CA TRP A 135 -6.50 9.66 8.49
C TRP A 135 -7.62 10.03 9.46
N ARG A 136 -7.46 9.73 10.76
CA ARG A 136 -8.50 9.98 11.78
C ARG A 136 -8.87 11.45 11.88
N ILE A 137 -7.90 12.36 11.79
CA ILE A 137 -8.14 13.82 11.79
C ILE A 137 -8.52 14.40 10.43
N GLY A 138 -8.69 13.57 9.39
CA GLY A 138 -8.99 14.02 8.03
C GLY A 138 -7.82 14.73 7.33
N ALA A 139 -6.60 14.55 7.80
CA ALA A 139 -5.39 15.01 7.15
C ALA A 139 -4.91 14.00 6.09
N VAL A 140 -3.97 14.41 5.26
CA VAL A 140 -3.45 13.66 4.12
C VAL A 140 -2.08 13.09 4.47
N TYR A 141 -1.94 11.78 4.47
CA TYR A 141 -0.65 11.14 4.70
C TYR A 141 0.21 11.15 3.43
N GLN A 142 1.48 11.53 3.57
CA GLN A 142 2.48 11.55 2.51
C GLN A 142 3.73 10.76 2.93
N PRO A 143 4.08 9.66 2.29
CA PRO A 143 5.30 8.93 2.59
C PRO A 143 6.54 9.62 2.00
N LEU A 144 7.65 9.54 2.71
CA LEU A 144 8.98 9.81 2.20
C LEU A 144 9.79 8.50 2.27
N PHE A 145 10.19 8.01 1.11
CA PHE A 145 11.00 6.79 1.05
C PHE A 145 12.36 7.02 1.70
N THR A 146 12.77 6.13 2.59
CA THR A 146 13.99 6.28 3.38
C THR A 146 15.28 6.35 2.55
N ALA A 147 15.26 5.92 1.28
CA ALA A 147 16.39 6.05 0.38
C ALA A 147 16.41 7.36 -0.43
N PHE A 148 15.45 8.29 -0.24
CA PHE A 148 15.50 9.58 -0.91
C PHE A 148 16.67 10.43 -0.41
N GLY A 149 17.32 11.15 -1.36
CA GLY A 149 18.27 12.21 -1.07
C GLY A 149 17.57 13.56 -0.78
N VAL A 150 18.36 14.54 -0.33
CA VAL A 150 17.91 15.87 0.13
C VAL A 150 17.01 16.57 -0.89
N GLU A 151 17.43 16.69 -2.15
CA GLU A 151 16.65 17.37 -3.20
C GLU A 151 15.28 16.74 -3.43
N ALA A 152 15.20 15.39 -3.37
CA ALA A 152 13.94 14.68 -3.55
C ALA A 152 12.99 14.86 -2.36
N ILE A 153 13.54 15.00 -1.15
CA ILE A 153 12.80 15.28 0.08
C ILE A 153 12.28 16.72 0.04
N GLU A 154 13.17 17.69 -0.15
CA GLU A 154 12.84 19.12 -0.19
C GLU A 154 11.72 19.41 -1.19
N TYR A 155 11.88 18.91 -2.43
CA TYR A 155 10.87 19.09 -3.47
C TYR A 155 9.48 18.57 -3.04
N ARG A 156 9.42 17.41 -2.38
CA ARG A 156 8.15 16.81 -1.93
C ARG A 156 7.53 17.59 -0.78
N LEU A 157 8.33 18.00 0.18
CA LEU A 157 7.87 18.80 1.32
C LEU A 157 7.31 20.14 0.86
N GLU A 158 8.02 20.82 -0.05
CA GLU A 158 7.59 22.10 -0.63
C GLU A 158 6.28 21.93 -1.42
N LYS A 159 6.25 20.98 -2.37
CA LYS A 159 5.08 20.79 -3.25
C LYS A 159 3.83 20.34 -2.50
N ALA A 160 4.01 19.56 -1.45
CA ALA A 160 2.91 19.14 -0.59
C ALA A 160 2.56 20.20 0.47
N ALA A 161 3.39 21.22 0.69
CA ALA A 161 3.29 22.11 1.85
C ALA A 161 3.13 21.30 3.14
N THR A 162 4.07 20.36 3.37
CA THR A 162 4.03 19.43 4.50
C THR A 162 4.12 20.18 5.82
N LYS A 163 3.23 19.88 6.76
CA LYS A 163 3.14 20.59 8.04
C LYS A 163 3.96 19.93 9.14
N VAL A 164 3.98 18.61 9.18
CA VAL A 164 4.70 17.81 10.18
C VAL A 164 5.42 16.65 9.50
N VAL A 165 6.65 16.39 9.92
CA VAL A 165 7.44 15.22 9.49
C VAL A 165 7.86 14.41 10.71
N PHE A 166 7.56 13.10 10.69
CA PHE A 166 8.11 12.15 11.66
C PHE A 166 9.33 11.45 11.04
N THR A 167 10.44 11.45 11.77
CA THR A 167 11.69 10.83 11.33
C THR A 167 12.41 10.19 12.51
N ASP A 168 13.37 9.31 12.22
CA ASP A 168 14.28 8.75 13.22
C ASP A 168 15.66 9.44 13.16
N SER A 169 16.53 9.12 14.12
CA SER A 169 17.87 9.70 14.19
C SER A 169 18.74 9.36 12.98
N HIS A 170 18.50 8.21 12.33
CA HIS A 170 19.26 7.75 11.16
C HIS A 170 18.93 8.59 9.91
N ASN A 171 17.67 8.97 9.74
CA ASN A 171 17.21 9.72 8.57
C ASN A 171 17.23 11.23 8.77
N ARG A 172 17.33 11.71 10.03
CA ARG A 172 17.19 13.15 10.37
C ARG A 172 18.21 14.05 9.67
N GLU A 173 19.44 13.59 9.47
CA GLU A 173 20.49 14.38 8.82
C GLU A 173 20.14 14.81 7.39
N LYS A 174 19.29 14.05 6.69
CA LYS A 174 18.83 14.36 5.33
C LYS A 174 17.99 15.64 5.24
N PHE A 175 17.57 16.18 6.39
CA PHE A 175 16.76 17.40 6.46
C PHE A 175 17.56 18.64 6.85
N ASN A 176 18.87 18.52 7.13
CA ASN A 176 19.68 19.61 7.65
C ASN A 176 19.77 20.82 6.72
N ASP A 177 19.82 20.58 5.41
CA ASP A 177 19.99 21.63 4.40
C ASP A 177 18.64 22.13 3.83
N ILE A 178 17.50 21.63 4.36
CA ILE A 178 16.16 22.01 3.89
C ILE A 178 15.67 23.24 4.67
N ASN A 179 15.26 24.27 3.94
CA ASN A 179 14.76 25.51 4.53
C ASN A 179 13.63 26.15 3.71
N PRO A 180 12.41 26.39 4.27
CA PRO A 180 12.08 26.15 5.66
C PRO A 180 11.80 24.67 5.96
N LEU A 181 12.14 24.24 7.18
CA LEU A 181 11.74 22.94 7.69
C LEU A 181 10.30 22.98 8.19
N PRO A 182 9.50 21.93 7.94
CA PRO A 182 8.24 21.71 8.66
C PRO A 182 8.49 21.39 10.14
N ASN A 183 7.44 21.24 10.92
CA ASN A 183 7.57 20.74 12.29
C ASN A 183 8.17 19.33 12.26
N MET A 184 9.31 19.13 12.94
CA MET A 184 10.01 17.86 12.97
C MET A 184 9.73 17.13 14.29
N VAL A 185 9.34 15.84 14.18
CA VAL A 185 9.12 14.96 15.32
C VAL A 185 10.10 13.78 15.20
N MET A 186 10.99 13.69 16.18
CA MET A 186 12.01 12.64 16.28
C MET A 186 11.44 11.42 17.01
N VAL A 187 11.48 10.27 16.35
CA VAL A 187 11.13 8.97 16.92
C VAL A 187 12.38 8.32 17.50
N GLY A 188 12.31 7.80 18.71
CA GLY A 188 13.37 7.08 19.40
C GLY A 188 14.19 7.97 20.32
N SER A 189 15.33 8.51 19.89
CA SER A 189 16.29 9.17 20.77
C SER A 189 15.86 10.58 21.20
N GLU A 190 15.53 10.76 22.50
CA GLU A 190 15.28 12.06 23.10
C GLU A 190 16.52 12.99 23.03
N GLN A 191 17.71 12.42 23.18
CA GLN A 191 18.96 13.17 23.07
C GLN A 191 19.16 13.72 21.66
N ALA A 192 18.89 12.91 20.62
CA ALA A 192 18.94 13.36 19.24
C ALA A 192 17.88 14.44 18.97
N ALA A 193 16.65 14.30 19.46
CA ALA A 193 15.63 15.32 19.35
C ALA A 193 16.09 16.67 19.91
N LYS A 194 16.66 16.68 21.11
CA LYS A 194 17.22 17.88 21.74
C LYS A 194 18.36 18.50 20.94
N GLN A 195 19.24 17.66 20.37
CA GLN A 195 20.37 18.12 19.56
C GLN A 195 19.93 18.87 18.30
N TYR A 196 18.87 18.40 17.65
CA TYR A 196 18.34 19.02 16.43
C TYR A 196 17.30 20.12 16.71
N GLY A 197 16.82 20.25 17.96
CA GLY A 197 15.72 21.14 18.31
C GLY A 197 14.36 20.63 17.85
N ASP A 198 14.26 19.33 17.61
CA ASP A 198 13.03 18.65 17.18
C ASP A 198 12.17 18.26 18.39
N TRP A 199 10.89 18.02 18.15
CA TRP A 199 10.00 17.42 19.15
C TRP A 199 10.33 15.94 19.36
N HIS A 200 10.35 15.49 20.61
CA HIS A 200 10.54 14.06 20.92
C HIS A 200 9.19 13.34 20.92
N PHE A 201 9.07 12.30 20.12
CA PHE A 201 7.83 11.56 19.88
C PHE A 201 7.21 11.00 21.16
N ASP A 202 7.98 10.25 21.97
CA ASP A 202 7.43 9.58 23.16
C ASP A 202 6.99 10.62 24.22
N SER A 203 7.70 11.74 24.33
CA SER A 203 7.31 12.84 25.21
C SER A 203 6.00 13.50 24.77
N LEU A 204 5.78 13.66 23.46
CA LEU A 204 4.52 14.17 22.93
C LEU A 204 3.35 13.19 23.07
N MET A 205 3.61 11.89 22.90
CA MET A 205 2.60 10.84 23.06
C MET A 205 2.19 10.58 24.50
N ALA A 206 3.08 10.91 25.45
CA ALA A 206 2.80 10.79 26.86
C ALA A 206 1.62 11.69 27.27
N GLY A 207 0.60 11.12 27.86
CA GLY A 207 -0.58 11.85 28.32
C GLY A 207 -1.62 12.18 27.25
N GLN A 208 -1.41 11.84 25.98
CA GLN A 208 -2.45 11.98 24.96
C GLN A 208 -3.64 11.06 25.22
N SER A 209 -4.86 11.58 25.04
CA SER A 209 -6.08 10.80 25.11
C SER A 209 -6.12 9.71 24.04
N GLU A 210 -6.68 8.55 24.38
CA GLU A 210 -6.97 7.48 23.40
C GLU A 210 -8.23 7.81 22.60
N ASP A 211 -9.08 8.69 23.12
CA ASP A 211 -10.35 9.07 22.50
C ASP A 211 -10.15 10.24 21.55
N PHE A 212 -10.65 10.08 20.32
CA PHE A 212 -10.71 11.14 19.31
C PHE A 212 -11.84 10.81 18.31
N GLU A 213 -12.77 11.75 18.11
CA GLU A 213 -13.81 11.59 17.11
C GLU A 213 -13.27 11.78 15.70
N PRO A 214 -13.48 10.82 14.76
CA PRO A 214 -12.94 10.92 13.42
C PRO A 214 -13.58 12.07 12.64
N VAL A 215 -12.78 12.82 11.91
CA VAL A 215 -13.25 13.88 11.01
C VAL A 215 -13.81 13.26 9.74
N MET A 216 -15.12 13.32 9.55
CA MET A 216 -15.78 12.77 8.37
C MET A 216 -15.55 13.66 7.14
N LEU A 217 -15.32 13.01 6.01
CA LEU A 217 -14.91 13.58 4.73
C LEU A 217 -15.88 13.13 3.63
N THR A 218 -15.68 13.64 2.41
CA THR A 218 -16.34 13.13 1.20
C THR A 218 -15.44 12.14 0.46
N GLY A 219 -15.99 11.37 -0.47
CA GLY A 219 -15.22 10.45 -1.31
C GLY A 219 -14.17 11.13 -2.19
N GLU A 220 -14.33 12.43 -2.47
CA GLU A 220 -13.39 13.23 -3.27
C GLU A 220 -12.24 13.82 -2.44
N ASP A 221 -12.38 13.89 -1.11
CA ASP A 221 -11.31 14.39 -0.25
C ASP A 221 -10.11 13.42 -0.29
N PRO A 222 -8.87 13.92 -0.44
CA PRO A 222 -7.69 13.08 -0.44
C PRO A 222 -7.35 12.60 0.99
N PHE A 223 -6.87 11.36 1.10
CA PHE A 223 -6.32 10.81 2.35
C PHE A 223 -4.85 10.38 2.23
N LEU A 224 -4.37 10.22 1.00
CA LEU A 224 -2.96 9.95 0.68
C LEU A 224 -2.47 10.93 -0.39
N GLN A 225 -1.20 11.27 -0.34
CA GLN A 225 -0.50 11.98 -1.41
C GLN A 225 0.78 11.25 -1.78
N MET A 226 0.85 10.80 -3.03
CA MET A 226 2.01 10.13 -3.59
C MET A 226 2.75 11.04 -4.57
N PHE A 227 4.04 10.79 -4.77
CA PHE A 227 4.80 11.45 -5.81
C PHE A 227 5.32 10.40 -6.81
N THR A 228 4.93 10.55 -8.06
CA THR A 228 5.37 9.65 -9.13
C THR A 228 6.50 10.27 -9.94
N SER A 229 7.37 9.43 -10.52
CA SER A 229 8.34 9.89 -11.52
C SER A 229 7.57 10.36 -12.75
N GLY A 230 7.39 11.67 -12.88
CA GLY A 230 6.71 12.25 -14.04
C GLY A 230 7.42 11.86 -15.35
N THR A 231 6.65 11.66 -16.40
CA THR A 231 7.15 11.33 -17.76
C THR A 231 8.02 12.43 -18.37
N VAL A 232 8.06 13.64 -17.78
CA VAL A 232 8.79 14.82 -18.25
C VAL A 232 9.48 15.52 -17.08
N GLY A 233 10.45 14.85 -16.45
CA GLY A 233 11.47 15.45 -15.56
C GLY A 233 11.14 15.48 -14.07
N LYS A 234 10.21 16.29 -13.57
CA LYS A 234 9.95 16.42 -12.12
C LYS A 234 8.79 15.53 -11.66
N SER A 235 8.91 14.97 -10.47
CA SER A 235 7.83 14.18 -9.82
C SER A 235 6.53 14.98 -9.72
N LYS A 236 5.40 14.31 -9.96
CA LYS A 236 4.06 14.91 -9.80
C LYS A 236 3.40 14.37 -8.53
N GLY A 237 2.79 15.26 -7.76
CA GLY A 237 1.95 14.88 -6.63
C GLY A 237 0.62 14.31 -7.12
N VAL A 238 0.29 13.10 -6.66
CA VAL A 238 -0.98 12.42 -6.93
C VAL A 238 -1.75 12.39 -5.63
N ALA A 239 -2.85 13.13 -5.57
CA ALA A 239 -3.79 13.09 -4.45
C ALA A 239 -4.73 11.90 -4.64
N VAL A 240 -4.74 10.98 -3.68
CA VAL A 240 -5.56 9.76 -3.71
C VAL A 240 -6.84 10.01 -2.91
N PRO A 241 -8.01 10.05 -3.56
CA PRO A 241 -9.27 10.32 -2.89
C PRO A 241 -9.78 9.10 -2.14
N LEU A 242 -10.61 9.32 -1.12
CA LEU A 242 -11.20 8.25 -0.30
C LEU A 242 -12.02 7.24 -1.10
N LYS A 243 -12.62 7.63 -2.21
CA LYS A 243 -13.32 6.70 -3.11
C LYS A 243 -12.42 5.59 -3.67
N ALA A 244 -11.09 5.77 -3.65
CA ALA A 244 -10.14 4.73 -4.05
C ALA A 244 -10.14 3.49 -3.12
N LEU A 245 -10.68 3.61 -1.91
CA LEU A 245 -10.79 2.48 -0.97
C LEU A 245 -11.54 1.30 -1.59
N THR A 246 -12.60 1.56 -2.37
CA THR A 246 -13.35 0.50 -3.06
C THR A 246 -12.50 -0.25 -4.07
N ALA A 247 -11.66 0.46 -4.84
CA ALA A 247 -10.72 -0.16 -5.77
C ALA A 247 -9.65 -0.98 -5.04
N PHE A 248 -9.15 -0.50 -3.90
CA PHE A 248 -8.19 -1.25 -3.08
C PHE A 248 -8.81 -2.53 -2.52
N TYR A 249 -10.06 -2.46 -2.06
CA TYR A 249 -10.79 -3.65 -1.61
C TYR A 249 -10.93 -4.69 -2.72
N LEU A 250 -11.39 -4.29 -3.90
CA LEU A 250 -11.53 -5.18 -5.07
C LEU A 250 -10.24 -5.90 -5.41
N TYR A 251 -9.13 -5.16 -5.44
CA TYR A 251 -7.82 -5.76 -5.69
C TYR A 251 -7.43 -6.78 -4.62
N MET A 252 -7.58 -6.43 -3.34
CA MET A 252 -7.19 -7.33 -2.25
C MET A 252 -8.02 -8.62 -2.25
N VAL A 253 -9.33 -8.51 -2.48
CA VAL A 253 -10.23 -9.66 -2.40
C VAL A 253 -10.17 -10.54 -3.65
N HIS A 254 -10.09 -9.94 -4.84
CA HIS A 254 -10.13 -10.70 -6.09
C HIS A 254 -8.74 -11.10 -6.59
N ALA A 255 -7.86 -10.12 -6.82
CA ALA A 255 -6.54 -10.40 -7.41
C ALA A 255 -5.59 -11.06 -6.41
N VAL A 256 -5.36 -10.44 -5.26
CA VAL A 256 -4.52 -11.00 -4.18
C VAL A 256 -5.18 -12.21 -3.53
N GLY A 257 -6.51 -12.29 -3.61
CA GLY A 257 -7.28 -13.37 -3.00
C GLY A 257 -7.20 -13.38 -1.48
N LEU A 258 -7.00 -12.21 -0.86
CA LEU A 258 -6.85 -12.09 0.59
C LEU A 258 -8.11 -12.55 1.33
N SER A 259 -7.91 -13.33 2.37
CA SER A 259 -8.95 -13.86 3.24
C SER A 259 -8.62 -13.66 4.72
N ASP A 260 -9.60 -13.84 5.60
CA ASP A 260 -9.44 -13.68 7.04
C ASP A 260 -8.41 -14.62 7.68
N ASN A 261 -8.16 -15.76 7.04
CA ASN A 261 -7.21 -16.77 7.52
C ASN A 261 -5.79 -16.58 6.99
N ASP A 262 -5.59 -15.63 6.08
CA ASP A 262 -4.27 -15.40 5.50
C ASP A 262 -3.33 -14.70 6.49
N ARG A 263 -2.09 -15.12 6.42
CA ARG A 263 -0.93 -14.42 6.95
C ARG A 263 -0.27 -13.71 5.79
N PHE A 264 -0.70 -12.48 5.57
CA PHE A 264 -0.32 -11.71 4.41
C PHE A 264 0.91 -10.87 4.68
N TRP A 265 1.88 -10.95 3.79
CA TRP A 265 3.04 -10.09 3.79
C TRP A 265 3.28 -9.48 2.41
N ASN A 266 3.24 -8.18 2.33
CA ASN A 266 3.72 -7.45 1.16
C ASN A 266 5.07 -6.82 1.50
N MET A 267 6.12 -7.23 0.79
CA MET A 267 7.49 -6.78 1.02
C MET A 267 7.75 -5.37 0.48
N ALA A 268 6.86 -4.83 -0.35
CA ALA A 268 7.03 -3.50 -0.93
C ALA A 268 7.08 -2.41 0.16
N ASP A 269 7.98 -1.45 -0.04
CA ASP A 269 8.16 -0.34 0.90
C ASP A 269 6.95 0.62 0.86
N PRO A 270 6.42 1.03 2.04
CA PRO A 270 5.32 2.00 2.12
C PRO A 270 5.66 3.41 1.60
N GLY A 271 6.91 3.71 1.33
CA GLY A 271 7.35 4.90 0.61
C GLY A 271 6.86 4.94 -0.86
N TRP A 272 6.37 3.80 -1.37
CA TRP A 272 5.81 3.65 -2.71
C TRP A 272 4.34 3.23 -2.66
N ALA A 273 3.63 3.52 -3.76
CA ALA A 273 2.19 3.24 -3.86
C ALA A 273 1.87 1.76 -3.57
N TYR A 274 2.63 0.81 -4.14
CA TYR A 274 2.36 -0.62 -3.96
C TYR A 274 2.47 -1.06 -2.49
N GLY A 275 3.42 -0.51 -1.75
CA GLY A 275 3.55 -0.75 -0.31
C GLY A 275 2.45 -0.06 0.49
N LEU A 276 2.24 1.25 0.30
CA LEU A 276 1.26 2.01 1.09
C LEU A 276 -0.17 1.55 0.85
N TYR A 277 -0.54 1.31 -0.43
CA TYR A 277 -1.89 0.90 -0.77
C TYR A 277 -2.17 -0.56 -0.37
N TYR A 278 -1.19 -1.47 -0.52
CA TYR A 278 -1.45 -2.91 -0.47
C TYR A 278 -0.63 -3.68 0.57
N ALA A 279 0.30 -3.03 1.29
CA ALA A 279 0.85 -3.60 2.53
C ALA A 279 0.17 -3.00 3.78
N ILE A 280 -0.48 -1.83 3.66
CA ILE A 280 -1.10 -1.12 4.79
C ILE A 280 -2.61 -0.95 4.56
N THR A 281 -3.01 -0.08 3.65
CA THR A 281 -4.41 0.33 3.48
C THR A 281 -5.30 -0.86 3.13
N GLY A 282 -4.95 -1.64 2.12
CA GLY A 282 -5.75 -2.76 1.64
C GLY A 282 -6.01 -3.86 2.67
N PRO A 283 -4.97 -4.43 3.31
CA PRO A 283 -5.18 -5.44 4.34
C PRO A 283 -6.03 -4.93 5.52
N LEU A 284 -5.77 -3.73 6.00
CA LEU A 284 -6.55 -3.13 7.08
C LEU A 284 -8.01 -2.90 6.67
N LEU A 285 -8.25 -2.44 5.44
CA LEU A 285 -9.60 -2.25 4.91
C LEU A 285 -10.40 -3.56 4.88
N VAL A 286 -9.77 -4.68 4.53
CA VAL A 286 -10.41 -6.01 4.57
C VAL A 286 -10.57 -6.54 6.00
N GLY A 287 -9.86 -5.99 6.96
CA GLY A 287 -9.81 -6.48 8.34
C GLY A 287 -8.89 -7.69 8.50
N ALA A 288 -7.85 -7.79 7.66
CA ALA A 288 -6.84 -8.84 7.69
C ALA A 288 -5.63 -8.46 8.56
N THR A 289 -4.75 -9.43 8.82
CA THR A 289 -3.46 -9.20 9.47
C THR A 289 -2.41 -8.88 8.42
N THR A 290 -1.70 -7.76 8.59
CA THR A 290 -0.50 -7.45 7.79
C THR A 290 0.77 -7.71 8.59
N HIS A 291 1.90 -7.92 7.88
CA HIS A 291 3.20 -8.17 8.50
C HIS A 291 4.20 -7.10 8.09
N PHE A 292 4.97 -6.61 9.04
CA PHE A 292 6.09 -5.70 8.83
C PHE A 292 7.39 -6.38 9.25
N ASN A 293 8.36 -6.35 8.37
CA ASN A 293 9.77 -6.63 8.66
C ASN A 293 10.51 -5.29 8.65
N GLU A 294 11.08 -4.90 9.80
CA GLU A 294 11.80 -3.63 9.93
C GLU A 294 13.17 -3.67 9.22
N SER A 295 13.76 -4.86 9.11
CA SER A 295 15.05 -5.04 8.46
C SER A 295 14.98 -4.75 6.95
N GLY A 296 16.09 -4.32 6.37
CA GLY A 296 16.27 -4.25 4.94
C GLY A 296 16.17 -5.64 4.28
N PHE A 297 16.20 -5.68 2.96
CA PHE A 297 16.17 -6.96 2.25
C PHE A 297 17.46 -7.76 2.52
N ASP A 298 17.29 -8.96 3.08
CA ASP A 298 18.26 -10.03 3.16
C ASP A 298 17.56 -11.33 2.79
N ALA A 299 18.15 -12.13 1.90
CA ALA A 299 17.49 -13.32 1.36
C ALA A 299 17.28 -14.40 2.42
N LYS A 300 18.26 -14.62 3.31
CA LYS A 300 18.15 -15.61 4.38
C LYS A 300 17.12 -15.19 5.41
N HIS A 301 17.16 -13.93 5.82
CA HIS A 301 16.18 -13.36 6.74
C HIS A 301 14.76 -13.40 6.13
N THR A 302 14.62 -13.12 4.83
CA THR A 302 13.35 -13.21 4.11
C THR A 302 12.77 -14.62 4.15
N LEU A 303 13.61 -15.66 3.91
CA LEU A 303 13.19 -17.06 4.03
C LEU A 303 12.74 -17.40 5.45
N ASP A 304 13.55 -17.00 6.44
CA ASP A 304 13.25 -17.26 7.85
C ASP A 304 11.96 -16.54 8.28
N PHE A 305 11.75 -15.30 7.82
CA PHE A 305 10.52 -14.55 8.08
C PHE A 305 9.29 -15.27 7.52
N ILE A 306 9.32 -15.73 6.26
CA ILE A 306 8.22 -16.50 5.65
C ILE A 306 7.90 -17.75 6.49
N LYS A 307 8.93 -18.47 6.92
CA LYS A 307 8.79 -19.70 7.72
C LYS A 307 8.24 -19.41 9.13
N ASN A 308 8.89 -18.48 9.84
CA ASN A 308 8.58 -18.20 11.25
C ASN A 308 7.19 -17.59 11.43
N HIS A 309 6.80 -16.69 10.53
CA HIS A 309 5.48 -16.07 10.53
C HIS A 309 4.44 -16.92 9.79
N LYS A 310 4.85 -18.05 9.19
CA LYS A 310 3.96 -18.98 8.47
C LYS A 310 3.16 -18.23 7.40
N ILE A 311 3.83 -17.41 6.60
CA ILE A 311 3.19 -16.60 5.56
C ILE A 311 2.47 -17.50 4.56
N THR A 312 1.20 -17.19 4.27
CA THR A 312 0.37 -17.94 3.33
C THR A 312 0.19 -17.22 2.00
N ASN A 313 0.32 -15.89 2.02
CA ASN A 313 0.08 -15.02 0.88
C ASN A 313 1.16 -13.93 0.86
N LEU A 314 2.01 -13.96 -0.16
CA LEU A 314 3.19 -13.09 -0.30
C LEU A 314 2.99 -12.16 -1.48
N ALA A 315 3.31 -10.87 -1.31
CA ALA A 315 3.34 -9.90 -2.39
C ALA A 315 4.67 -9.16 -2.42
N SER A 316 5.20 -8.89 -3.61
CA SER A 316 6.43 -8.10 -3.76
C SER A 316 6.61 -7.59 -5.19
N SER A 317 7.69 -6.83 -5.43
CA SER A 317 8.11 -6.44 -6.77
C SER A 317 8.92 -7.54 -7.47
N PRO A 318 8.94 -7.59 -8.81
CA PRO A 318 9.82 -8.47 -9.57
C PRO A 318 11.29 -8.36 -9.17
N THR A 319 11.75 -7.16 -8.83
CA THR A 319 13.13 -6.93 -8.36
C THR A 319 13.44 -7.72 -7.09
N ALA A 320 12.57 -7.75 -6.09
CA ALA A 320 12.77 -8.53 -4.89
C ALA A 320 12.84 -10.04 -5.20
N PHE A 321 11.98 -10.54 -6.07
CA PHE A 321 12.02 -11.95 -6.50
C PHE A 321 13.28 -12.30 -7.28
N ARG A 322 13.80 -11.37 -8.12
CA ARG A 322 15.12 -11.55 -8.77
C ARG A 322 16.25 -11.64 -7.74
N MET A 323 16.22 -10.81 -6.69
CA MET A 323 17.20 -10.87 -5.61
C MET A 323 17.11 -12.19 -4.82
N MET A 324 15.91 -12.67 -4.51
CA MET A 324 15.69 -13.98 -3.89
C MET A 324 16.29 -15.09 -4.76
N LYS A 325 16.01 -15.12 -6.06
CA LYS A 325 16.57 -16.08 -7.01
C LYS A 325 18.09 -16.02 -7.04
N SER A 326 18.66 -14.82 -7.21
CA SER A 326 20.12 -14.64 -7.34
C SER A 326 20.89 -15.01 -6.09
N SER A 327 20.23 -15.05 -4.93
CA SER A 327 20.88 -15.42 -3.66
C SER A 327 21.17 -16.92 -3.54
N GLY A 328 20.47 -17.78 -4.27
CA GLY A 328 20.53 -19.24 -4.13
C GLY A 328 19.95 -19.79 -2.81
N VAL A 329 19.54 -18.92 -1.89
CA VAL A 329 19.01 -19.31 -0.55
C VAL A 329 17.70 -20.08 -0.67
N PHE A 330 16.90 -19.78 -1.69
CA PHE A 330 15.57 -20.37 -1.90
C PHE A 330 15.59 -21.63 -2.78
N ASP A 331 16.75 -22.05 -3.29
CA ASP A 331 16.82 -23.22 -4.14
C ASP A 331 16.40 -24.49 -3.37
N ASN A 332 15.46 -25.23 -3.93
CA ASN A 332 14.87 -26.43 -3.34
C ASN A 332 14.19 -26.22 -1.96
N LYS A 333 13.52 -25.07 -1.77
CA LYS A 333 12.84 -24.72 -0.52
C LYS A 333 11.32 -24.89 -0.55
N ALA A 334 10.73 -25.44 -1.62
CA ALA A 334 9.30 -25.64 -1.72
C ALA A 334 8.73 -26.44 -0.54
N ASP A 335 9.41 -27.51 -0.12
CA ASP A 335 9.00 -28.35 1.02
C ASP A 335 9.14 -27.64 2.37
N GLU A 336 9.93 -26.55 2.43
CA GLU A 336 10.11 -25.75 3.64
C GLU A 336 9.06 -24.67 3.79
N LEU A 337 8.28 -24.38 2.74
CA LEU A 337 7.25 -23.33 2.69
C LEU A 337 5.84 -23.89 2.43
N PRO A 338 5.40 -24.95 3.10
CA PRO A 338 4.16 -25.66 2.77
C PRO A 338 2.89 -24.82 2.96
N LEU A 339 2.98 -23.71 3.67
CA LEU A 339 1.86 -22.79 3.93
C LEU A 339 1.78 -21.65 2.92
N LEU A 340 2.86 -21.37 2.19
CA LEU A 340 2.87 -20.34 1.14
C LEU A 340 2.10 -20.84 -0.07
N THR A 341 0.92 -20.30 -0.31
CA THR A 341 0.01 -20.79 -1.36
C THR A 341 -0.22 -19.78 -2.48
N ARG A 342 0.06 -18.48 -2.23
CA ARG A 342 -0.16 -17.40 -3.18
C ARG A 342 1.00 -16.45 -3.19
N ILE A 343 1.43 -16.07 -4.39
CA ILE A 343 2.47 -15.06 -4.59
C ILE A 343 1.97 -14.08 -5.64
N SER A 344 2.02 -12.79 -5.32
CA SER A 344 1.62 -11.70 -6.21
C SER A 344 2.81 -10.81 -6.53
N SER A 345 2.88 -10.33 -7.77
CA SER A 345 3.92 -9.41 -8.23
C SER A 345 3.32 -8.19 -8.91
N ALA A 346 3.87 -7.01 -8.66
CA ALA A 346 3.48 -5.78 -9.34
C ALA A 346 4.60 -4.73 -9.32
N GLY A 347 4.41 -3.68 -10.13
CA GLY A 347 5.26 -2.49 -10.16
C GLY A 347 6.29 -2.48 -11.27
N GLU A 348 6.69 -3.63 -11.79
CA GLU A 348 7.61 -3.82 -12.89
C GLU A 348 7.18 -5.03 -13.73
N THR A 349 7.77 -5.20 -14.91
CA THR A 349 7.51 -6.40 -15.74
C THR A 349 8.05 -7.66 -15.05
N LEU A 350 7.20 -8.66 -14.89
CA LEU A 350 7.55 -9.96 -14.34
C LEU A 350 8.14 -10.86 -15.44
N ASN A 351 9.42 -11.20 -15.34
CA ASN A 351 10.12 -12.01 -16.33
C ASN A 351 9.74 -13.48 -16.22
N THR A 352 9.59 -14.15 -17.38
CA THR A 352 9.34 -15.59 -17.49
C THR A 352 10.28 -16.43 -16.63
N GLU A 353 11.56 -16.10 -16.62
CA GLU A 353 12.58 -16.80 -15.83
C GLU A 353 12.29 -16.78 -14.33
N VAL A 354 11.79 -15.66 -13.80
CA VAL A 354 11.40 -15.53 -12.38
C VAL A 354 10.14 -16.35 -12.10
N VAL A 355 9.17 -16.32 -13.00
CA VAL A 355 7.94 -17.11 -12.89
C VAL A 355 8.27 -18.61 -12.80
N THR A 356 9.07 -19.12 -13.72
CA THR A 356 9.47 -20.53 -13.74
C THR A 356 10.22 -20.88 -12.45
N TRP A 357 11.20 -20.07 -12.06
CA TRP A 357 11.96 -20.32 -10.83
C TRP A 357 11.07 -20.34 -9.57
N ILE A 358 10.11 -19.41 -9.42
CA ILE A 358 9.21 -19.40 -8.26
C ILE A 358 8.34 -20.65 -8.24
N ASN A 359 7.75 -21.02 -9.38
CA ASN A 359 6.90 -22.20 -9.47
C ASN A 359 7.67 -23.49 -9.11
N ASP A 360 8.94 -23.58 -9.51
CA ASP A 360 9.78 -24.74 -9.27
C ASP A 360 10.34 -24.82 -7.83
N HIS A 361 10.56 -23.67 -7.17
CA HIS A 361 11.33 -23.62 -5.92
C HIS A 361 10.54 -23.15 -4.70
N LEU A 362 9.42 -22.47 -4.86
CA LEU A 362 8.64 -21.95 -3.72
C LEU A 362 7.31 -22.69 -3.48
N GLY A 363 6.94 -23.61 -4.38
CA GLY A 363 5.73 -24.42 -4.23
C GLY A 363 4.42 -23.65 -4.39
N ALA A 364 4.45 -22.41 -4.85
CA ALA A 364 3.28 -21.56 -5.07
C ALA A 364 3.38 -20.83 -6.41
N SER A 365 2.25 -20.64 -7.09
CA SER A 365 2.22 -19.87 -8.33
C SER A 365 2.32 -18.37 -8.08
N ILE A 366 3.16 -17.69 -8.86
CA ILE A 366 3.23 -16.23 -8.87
C ILE A 366 2.33 -15.66 -9.96
N LEU A 367 1.54 -14.65 -9.62
CA LEU A 367 0.64 -13.96 -10.53
C LEU A 367 1.06 -12.50 -10.69
N ASP A 368 1.06 -12.03 -11.95
CA ASP A 368 1.43 -10.66 -12.29
C ASP A 368 0.21 -9.73 -12.26
N HIS A 369 0.42 -8.53 -11.70
CA HIS A 369 -0.60 -7.52 -11.52
C HIS A 369 -0.09 -6.17 -12.04
N TYR A 370 -0.95 -5.48 -12.76
CA TYR A 370 -0.66 -4.15 -13.30
C TYR A 370 -1.53 -3.07 -12.66
N GLY A 371 -0.87 -2.00 -12.29
CA GLY A 371 -1.48 -0.79 -11.79
C GLY A 371 -0.56 0.42 -11.87
N GLN A 372 -1.10 1.55 -11.51
CA GLN A 372 -0.37 2.81 -11.42
C GLN A 372 -0.77 3.54 -10.14
N THR A 373 0.05 4.49 -9.71
CA THR A 373 -0.27 5.32 -8.52
C THR A 373 -1.61 6.02 -8.66
N GLU A 374 -1.92 6.45 -9.89
CA GLU A 374 -3.11 7.22 -10.25
C GLU A 374 -4.38 6.38 -10.34
N LEU A 375 -4.25 5.06 -10.60
CA LEU A 375 -5.37 4.17 -10.89
C LEU A 375 -5.61 3.14 -9.77
N GLY A 376 -4.61 2.87 -8.96
CA GLY A 376 -4.53 1.61 -8.24
C GLY A 376 -4.25 0.44 -9.19
N MET A 377 -4.56 -0.78 -8.79
CA MET A 377 -4.45 -1.98 -9.64
C MET A 377 -5.68 -2.10 -10.53
N ALA A 378 -5.46 -2.29 -11.82
CA ALA A 378 -6.52 -2.27 -12.82
C ALA A 378 -6.62 -3.57 -13.64
N CYS A 379 -5.49 -4.25 -13.87
CA CYS A 379 -5.40 -5.49 -14.64
C CYS A 379 -4.58 -6.52 -13.88
N CYS A 380 -5.14 -7.68 -13.62
CA CYS A 380 -4.52 -8.66 -12.74
C CYS A 380 -4.78 -10.09 -13.21
N CYS A 381 -3.80 -10.96 -13.01
CA CYS A 381 -4.05 -12.38 -12.85
C CYS A 381 -4.66 -12.61 -11.45
N HIS A 382 -5.74 -13.35 -11.36
CA HIS A 382 -6.53 -13.44 -10.12
C HIS A 382 -6.30 -14.74 -9.37
N HIS A 383 -5.94 -14.68 -8.09
CA HIS A 383 -5.78 -15.87 -7.25
C HIS A 383 -7.09 -16.58 -6.88
N LYS A 384 -8.20 -15.84 -6.84
CA LYS A 384 -9.51 -16.43 -6.47
C LYS A 384 -10.26 -17.05 -7.62
N LEU A 385 -9.77 -16.91 -8.84
CA LEU A 385 -10.49 -17.34 -10.03
C LEU A 385 -9.64 -18.31 -10.84
N THR A 386 -10.26 -19.39 -11.34
CA THR A 386 -9.60 -20.31 -12.26
C THR A 386 -9.70 -19.74 -13.67
N HIS A 387 -8.56 -19.37 -14.25
CA HIS A 387 -8.48 -18.88 -15.62
C HIS A 387 -7.10 -19.19 -16.20
N ASP A 388 -7.01 -19.15 -17.52
CA ASP A 388 -5.72 -19.26 -18.19
C ASP A 388 -4.83 -18.07 -17.81
N GLN A 389 -3.62 -18.38 -17.40
CA GLN A 389 -2.62 -17.40 -16.96
C GLN A 389 -1.34 -17.59 -17.79
N PRO A 390 -1.34 -17.14 -19.06
CA PRO A 390 -0.16 -17.27 -19.90
C PRO A 390 1.00 -16.49 -19.27
N ILE A 391 2.19 -17.06 -19.28
CA ILE A 391 3.39 -16.38 -18.79
C ILE A 391 3.59 -15.08 -19.58
N GLY A 392 3.81 -13.99 -18.87
CA GLY A 392 3.93 -12.64 -19.43
C GLY A 392 2.60 -11.90 -19.61
N SER A 393 1.47 -12.53 -19.22
CA SER A 393 0.18 -11.84 -19.14
C SER A 393 0.01 -11.17 -17.79
N MET A 394 -0.51 -9.95 -17.78
CA MET A 394 -0.96 -9.25 -16.56
C MET A 394 -2.40 -9.62 -16.17
N GLY A 395 -3.01 -10.52 -16.91
CA GLY A 395 -4.37 -10.99 -16.64
C GLY A 395 -5.47 -10.12 -17.25
N MET A 396 -6.49 -9.82 -16.47
CA MET A 396 -7.76 -9.24 -16.91
C MET A 396 -8.15 -8.03 -16.07
N PRO A 397 -9.01 -7.13 -16.59
CA PRO A 397 -9.54 -6.02 -15.80
C PRO A 397 -10.18 -6.50 -14.50
N LEU A 398 -9.95 -5.77 -13.42
CA LEU A 398 -10.77 -5.90 -12.21
C LEU A 398 -12.21 -5.43 -12.50
N PRO A 399 -13.22 -5.94 -11.77
CA PRO A 399 -14.58 -5.46 -11.89
C PRO A 399 -14.65 -3.93 -11.76
N GLY A 400 -15.42 -3.28 -12.62
CA GLY A 400 -15.51 -1.82 -12.68
C GLY A 400 -14.44 -1.13 -13.52
N TYR A 401 -13.41 -1.85 -14.01
CA TYR A 401 -12.43 -1.33 -14.95
C TYR A 401 -12.74 -1.81 -16.37
N ARG A 402 -12.60 -0.91 -17.33
CA ARG A 402 -12.60 -1.21 -18.75
C ARG A 402 -11.22 -0.93 -19.34
N LEU A 403 -10.63 -1.93 -19.96
CA LEU A 403 -9.35 -1.79 -20.68
C LEU A 403 -9.63 -1.79 -22.19
N ALA A 404 -8.95 -0.91 -22.90
CA ALA A 404 -9.01 -0.85 -24.35
C ALA A 404 -7.60 -0.66 -24.94
N VAL A 405 -7.35 -1.24 -26.09
CA VAL A 405 -6.16 -0.97 -26.91
C VAL A 405 -6.51 0.12 -27.91
N LEU A 406 -5.72 1.19 -27.95
CA LEU A 406 -5.97 2.32 -28.84
C LEU A 406 -4.87 2.42 -29.90
N ASP A 407 -5.22 2.94 -31.08
CA ASP A 407 -4.25 3.35 -32.10
C ASP A 407 -3.59 4.70 -31.76
N GLU A 408 -2.73 5.20 -32.66
CA GLU A 408 -2.03 6.48 -32.49
C GLU A 408 -2.96 7.69 -32.48
N ASN A 409 -4.20 7.54 -32.97
CA ASN A 409 -5.24 8.56 -33.02
C ASN A 409 -6.28 8.39 -31.91
N PHE A 410 -6.02 7.51 -30.94
CA PHE A 410 -6.93 7.18 -29.83
C PHE A 410 -8.21 6.46 -30.23
N ASN A 411 -8.28 5.85 -31.40
CA ASN A 411 -9.39 4.98 -31.76
C ASN A 411 -9.19 3.60 -31.10
N GLU A 412 -10.26 3.04 -30.56
CA GLU A 412 -10.23 1.70 -30.01
C GLU A 412 -10.03 0.66 -31.12
N LEU A 413 -9.01 -0.15 -30.97
CA LEU A 413 -8.76 -1.31 -31.81
C LEU A 413 -9.64 -2.47 -31.31
N GLY A 414 -10.33 -3.12 -32.23
CA GLY A 414 -11.10 -4.32 -31.90
C GLY A 414 -10.23 -5.43 -31.30
N ALA A 415 -10.82 -6.25 -30.43
CA ALA A 415 -10.18 -7.40 -29.81
C ALA A 415 -9.89 -8.52 -30.81
#